data_f5d6b5776abf801c3891e218dc189915
#
_entry.id   f5d6b5776abf801c3891e218dc189915
#
_cell.length_a   1.000
_cell.length_b   1.000
_cell.length_c   1.000
_cell.angle_alpha   90.00
_cell.angle_beta   90.00
_cell.angle_gamma   90.00
#
_symmetry.space_group_name_H-M   'P 1'
#
loop_
_entity.id
_entity.type
_entity.pdbx_description
1 polymer ?
#
loop_
_entity_poly.entity_id
_entity_poly.type
_entity_poly.pdbx_seq_one_letter_code
_entity_poly.pdbx_strand_id
1 'polypeptide(L)'
;MAESAKWYVVHTYSGYENTVKATIEKTIETRQLQDLIHVVSIPMETVTEITDNGPKTYDRKVFPGYVLVKMIMSDEAWYIIKNVRGVTGFVGSGTKPTPLTDEELQQLGVEKHEIVVAYSEGDTVKIADGPLTSFTGVVDMVDIEKNKVRVIVSMFGRETPVELELDQVELVSE
;
A
#
# COMPACT_ATOMS: atom_id res chain seq x y z
N MET A 1 14.42 15.27 19.34
CA MET A 1 14.32 14.22 18.30
C MET A 1 13.28 14.66 17.28
N ALA A 2 13.61 14.62 16.00
CA ALA A 2 12.63 14.92 14.97
C ALA A 2 11.57 13.83 14.97
N GLU A 3 10.32 14.22 15.07
CA GLU A 3 9.21 13.30 14.95
C GLU A 3 9.15 12.80 13.51
N SER A 4 8.96 11.50 13.33
CA SER A 4 8.81 10.92 12.00
C SER A 4 7.41 11.15 11.47
N ALA A 5 7.28 11.37 10.16
CA ALA A 5 5.99 11.49 9.52
C ALA A 5 5.22 10.15 9.60
N LYS A 6 3.94 10.26 9.93
CA LYS A 6 3.02 9.11 10.02
C LYS A 6 1.78 9.37 9.18
N TRP A 7 1.10 8.30 8.82
CA TRP A 7 -0.14 8.39 8.10
C TRP A 7 -1.33 8.59 9.05
N TYR A 8 -2.17 9.55 8.70
CA TYR A 8 -3.41 9.85 9.43
C TYR A 8 -4.59 9.81 8.48
N VAL A 9 -5.75 9.46 8.99
CA VAL A 9 -7.00 9.43 8.23
C VAL A 9 -7.77 10.72 8.50
N VAL A 10 -8.16 11.38 7.44
CA VAL A 10 -8.99 12.59 7.47
C VAL A 10 -10.36 12.25 6.93
N HIS A 11 -11.40 12.51 7.71
CA HIS A 11 -12.77 12.33 7.28
C HIS A 11 -13.27 13.57 6.54
N THR A 12 -13.88 13.34 5.39
CA THR A 12 -14.44 14.40 4.54
C THR A 12 -15.91 14.12 4.23
N TYR A 13 -16.61 15.12 3.72
CA TYR A 13 -17.91 14.88 3.11
C TYR A 13 -17.75 14.03 1.85
N SER A 14 -18.71 13.16 1.61
CA SER A 14 -18.72 12.31 0.41
C SER A 14 -18.71 13.16 -0.87
N GLY A 15 -17.78 12.82 -1.77
CA GLY A 15 -17.58 13.57 -3.01
C GLY A 15 -16.58 14.73 -2.91
N TYR A 16 -16.11 15.06 -1.70
CA TYR A 16 -15.13 16.14 -1.49
C TYR A 16 -13.67 15.66 -1.42
N GLU A 17 -13.41 14.38 -1.53
CA GLU A 17 -12.07 13.80 -1.36
C GLU A 17 -11.04 14.43 -2.30
N ASN A 18 -11.34 14.53 -3.59
CA ASN A 18 -10.47 15.15 -4.57
C ASN A 18 -10.26 16.65 -4.33
N THR A 19 -11.32 17.35 -3.94
CA THR A 19 -11.26 18.78 -3.62
C THR A 19 -10.40 19.02 -2.39
N VAL A 20 -10.56 18.21 -1.35
CA VAL A 20 -9.75 18.28 -0.12
C VAL A 20 -8.28 17.99 -0.43
N LYS A 21 -8.00 16.94 -1.19
CA LYS A 21 -6.63 16.62 -1.61
C LYS A 21 -5.98 17.78 -2.35
N ALA A 22 -6.63 18.32 -3.36
CA ALA A 22 -6.12 19.43 -4.13
C ALA A 22 -5.88 20.69 -3.28
N THR A 23 -6.80 20.98 -2.36
CA THR A 23 -6.68 22.13 -1.45
C THR A 23 -5.51 21.96 -0.48
N ILE A 24 -5.31 20.77 0.08
CA ILE A 24 -4.19 20.49 0.97
C ILE A 24 -2.86 20.62 0.20
N GLU A 25 -2.76 20.03 -0.98
CA GLU A 25 -1.56 20.11 -1.82
C GLU A 25 -1.21 21.56 -2.17
N LYS A 26 -2.20 22.36 -2.54
CA LYS A 26 -2.02 23.78 -2.82
C LYS A 26 -1.59 24.57 -1.58
N THR A 27 -2.14 24.24 -0.42
CA THR A 27 -1.77 24.87 0.86
C THR A 27 -0.32 24.54 1.23
N ILE A 28 0.11 23.29 1.00
CA ILE A 28 1.50 22.88 1.21
C ILE A 28 2.46 23.73 0.37
N GLU A 29 2.16 23.93 -0.90
CA GLU A 29 2.97 24.75 -1.79
C GLU A 29 2.97 26.23 -1.38
N THR A 30 1.79 26.78 -1.11
CA THR A 30 1.62 28.22 -0.81
C THR A 30 2.25 28.59 0.53
N ARG A 31 2.16 27.73 1.53
CA ARG A 31 2.70 27.99 2.87
C ARG A 31 4.04 27.33 3.15
N GLN A 32 4.61 26.64 2.16
CA GLN A 32 5.90 25.94 2.28
C GLN A 32 5.92 24.92 3.44
N LEU A 33 4.89 24.07 3.48
CA LEU A 33 4.68 23.08 4.54
C LEU A 33 5.22 21.68 4.18
N GLN A 34 6.09 21.58 3.20
CA GLN A 34 6.64 20.31 2.72
C GLN A 34 7.35 19.51 3.81
N ASP A 35 7.89 20.20 4.81
CA ASP A 35 8.55 19.57 5.96
C ASP A 35 7.56 18.96 6.94
N LEU A 36 6.33 19.44 6.97
CA LEU A 36 5.28 18.96 7.89
C LEU A 36 4.31 17.99 7.23
N ILE A 37 3.83 18.31 6.03
CA ILE A 37 2.86 17.50 5.29
C ILE A 37 3.54 16.99 4.03
N HIS A 38 3.79 15.68 3.98
CA HIS A 38 4.59 15.08 2.91
C HIS A 38 3.76 14.59 1.74
N VAL A 39 2.70 13.84 2.01
CA VAL A 39 1.88 13.20 0.98
C VAL A 39 0.41 13.25 1.36
N VAL A 40 -0.45 13.44 0.36
CA VAL A 40 -1.90 13.30 0.48
C VAL A 40 -2.35 12.26 -0.53
N SER A 41 -3.09 11.25 -0.07
CA SER A 41 -3.54 10.14 -0.91
C SER A 41 -5.00 9.81 -0.67
N ILE A 42 -5.68 9.44 -1.74
CA ILE A 42 -7.04 8.89 -1.69
C ILE A 42 -6.91 7.39 -1.96
N PRO A 43 -7.31 6.52 -1.01
CA PRO A 43 -7.23 5.08 -1.24
C PRO A 43 -8.13 4.66 -2.40
N MET A 44 -7.53 4.08 -3.44
CA MET A 44 -8.22 3.63 -4.63
C MET A 44 -7.90 2.17 -4.90
N GLU A 45 -8.85 1.42 -5.41
CA GLU A 45 -8.62 0.08 -5.91
C GLU A 45 -9.08 -0.03 -7.36
N THR A 46 -8.37 -0.81 -8.13
CA THR A 46 -8.74 -1.12 -9.50
C THR A 46 -9.64 -2.34 -9.52
N VAL A 47 -10.86 -2.18 -10.03
CA VAL A 47 -11.86 -3.24 -10.12
C VAL A 47 -12.07 -3.60 -11.57
N THR A 48 -12.03 -4.89 -11.87
CA THR A 48 -12.36 -5.43 -13.20
C THR A 48 -13.73 -6.09 -13.13
N GLU A 49 -14.67 -5.56 -13.90
CA GLU A 49 -16.03 -6.06 -14.01
C GLU A 49 -16.25 -6.64 -15.41
N ILE A 50 -16.86 -7.81 -15.46
CA ILE A 50 -17.22 -8.43 -16.74
C ILE A 50 -18.57 -7.90 -17.16
N THR A 51 -18.59 -7.16 -18.28
CA THR A 51 -19.81 -6.62 -18.87
C THR A 51 -20.13 -7.34 -20.18
N ASP A 52 -21.34 -7.13 -20.71
CA ASP A 52 -21.77 -7.69 -22.00
C ASP A 52 -20.85 -7.29 -23.18
N ASN A 53 -20.16 -6.16 -23.04
CA ASN A 53 -19.19 -5.66 -24.03
C ASN A 53 -17.75 -6.11 -23.77
N GLY A 54 -17.52 -6.98 -22.78
CA GLY A 54 -16.20 -7.47 -22.37
C GLY A 54 -15.75 -6.95 -20.98
N PRO A 55 -14.53 -7.28 -20.57
CA PRO A 55 -14.01 -6.82 -19.28
C PRO A 55 -13.81 -5.29 -19.27
N LYS A 56 -14.33 -4.64 -18.25
CA LYS A 56 -14.16 -3.20 -18.02
C LYS A 56 -13.42 -2.99 -16.72
N THR A 57 -12.33 -2.24 -16.79
CA THR A 57 -11.50 -1.90 -15.62
C THR A 57 -11.74 -0.44 -15.24
N TYR A 58 -12.02 -0.19 -13.96
CA TYR A 58 -12.18 1.15 -13.42
C TYR A 58 -11.62 1.24 -12.00
N ASP A 59 -11.26 2.45 -11.61
CA ASP A 59 -10.80 2.73 -10.26
C ASP A 59 -11.97 3.19 -9.40
N ARG A 60 -12.07 2.62 -8.22
CA ARG A 60 -13.07 3.05 -7.24
C ARG A 60 -12.39 3.41 -5.91
N LYS A 61 -13.03 4.30 -5.15
CA LYS A 61 -12.57 4.65 -3.82
C LYS A 61 -12.83 3.49 -2.86
N VAL A 62 -11.78 3.06 -2.17
CA VAL A 62 -11.88 1.98 -1.16
C VAL A 62 -12.69 2.45 0.03
N PHE A 63 -12.47 3.69 0.47
CA PHE A 63 -13.18 4.32 1.57
C PHE A 63 -13.68 5.70 1.15
N PRO A 64 -14.91 5.80 0.59
CA PRO A 64 -15.50 7.10 0.28
C PRO A 64 -15.62 7.97 1.53
N GLY A 65 -15.25 9.24 1.40
CA GLY A 65 -15.27 10.17 2.51
C GLY A 65 -14.02 10.17 3.39
N TYR A 66 -12.95 9.51 2.96
CA TYR A 66 -11.67 9.46 3.67
C TYR A 66 -10.50 9.84 2.78
N VAL A 67 -9.57 10.60 3.35
CA VAL A 67 -8.32 11.00 2.71
C VAL A 67 -7.17 10.64 3.65
N LEU A 68 -6.11 10.08 3.12
CA LEU A 68 -4.91 9.73 3.88
C LEU A 68 -3.86 10.84 3.74
N VAL A 69 -3.29 11.25 4.85
CA VAL A 69 -2.25 12.29 4.88
C VAL A 69 -1.03 11.78 5.64
N LYS A 70 0.12 11.80 4.99
CA LYS A 70 1.41 11.53 5.64
C LYS A 70 2.00 12.85 6.11
N MET A 71 2.08 13.01 7.42
CA MET A 71 2.48 14.28 8.01
C MET A 71 3.17 14.07 9.36
N ILE A 72 3.95 15.07 9.76
CA ILE A 72 4.41 15.18 11.14
C ILE A 72 3.32 15.91 11.91
N MET A 73 2.73 15.25 12.90
CA MET A 73 1.64 15.83 13.68
C MET A 73 2.16 17.03 14.50
N SER A 74 1.58 18.17 14.24
CA SER A 74 1.81 19.40 14.99
C SER A 74 0.49 20.17 15.11
N ASP A 75 0.40 21.08 16.05
CA ASP A 75 -0.79 21.91 16.20
C ASP A 75 -1.07 22.74 14.95
N GLU A 76 -0.03 23.22 14.29
CA GLU A 76 -0.13 23.96 13.04
C GLU A 76 -0.68 23.10 11.89
N ALA A 77 -0.10 21.94 11.66
CA ALA A 77 -0.54 21.03 10.60
C ALA A 77 -1.97 20.53 10.83
N TRP A 78 -2.28 20.16 12.07
CA TRP A 78 -3.62 19.74 12.48
C TRP A 78 -4.67 20.82 12.21
N TYR A 79 -4.37 22.05 12.62
CA TYR A 79 -5.26 23.20 12.44
C TYR A 79 -5.50 23.52 10.97
N ILE A 80 -4.46 23.50 10.15
CA ILE A 80 -4.54 23.76 8.72
C ILE A 80 -5.44 22.74 8.03
N ILE A 81 -5.23 21.46 8.28
CA ILE A 81 -6.01 20.38 7.63
C ILE A 81 -7.45 20.40 8.13
N LYS A 82 -7.67 20.58 9.41
CA LYS A 82 -9.01 20.64 10.00
C LYS A 82 -9.87 21.77 9.41
N ASN A 83 -9.26 22.87 9.02
CA ASN A 83 -9.95 24.02 8.47
C ASN A 83 -10.11 23.97 6.93
N VAL A 84 -9.64 22.93 6.28
CA VAL A 84 -9.87 22.74 4.84
C VAL A 84 -11.36 22.50 4.57
N ARG A 85 -11.89 23.21 3.59
CA ARG A 85 -13.30 23.06 3.21
C ARG A 85 -13.58 21.63 2.73
N GLY A 86 -14.56 20.99 3.32
CA GLY A 86 -14.92 19.61 3.04
C GLY A 86 -14.41 18.62 4.07
N VAL A 87 -13.46 19.01 4.92
CA VAL A 87 -12.95 18.19 6.02
C VAL A 87 -13.89 18.30 7.23
N THR A 88 -14.31 17.14 7.74
CA THR A 88 -15.10 17.06 8.99
C THR A 88 -14.22 16.89 10.21
N GLY A 89 -13.03 16.32 10.06
CA GLY A 89 -12.06 16.14 11.14
C GLY A 89 -11.13 14.96 10.89
N PHE A 90 -10.23 14.72 11.82
CA PHE A 90 -9.38 13.54 11.81
C PHE A 90 -10.10 12.34 12.44
N VAL A 91 -9.74 11.14 11.98
CA VAL A 91 -10.16 9.90 12.62
C VAL A 91 -9.21 9.59 13.77
N GLY A 92 -9.77 9.30 14.95
CA GLY A 92 -9.00 8.97 16.14
C GLY A 92 -9.81 9.15 17.41
N SER A 93 -9.23 8.77 18.54
CA SER A 93 -9.87 8.92 19.85
C SER A 93 -9.55 10.28 20.48
N GLY A 94 -10.57 10.98 20.94
CA GLY A 94 -10.43 12.24 21.67
C GLY A 94 -9.94 13.39 20.79
N THR A 95 -9.06 14.22 21.35
CA THR A 95 -8.55 15.43 20.70
C THR A 95 -7.33 15.20 19.82
N LYS A 96 -6.72 14.00 19.90
CA LYS A 96 -5.53 13.67 19.11
C LYS A 96 -5.85 12.64 18.05
N PRO A 97 -5.45 12.89 16.79
CA PRO A 97 -5.55 11.89 15.74
C PRO A 97 -4.69 10.67 16.04
N THR A 98 -5.21 9.49 15.68
CA THR A 98 -4.47 8.23 15.81
C THR A 98 -3.81 7.89 14.48
N PRO A 99 -2.48 7.71 14.43
CA PRO A 99 -1.81 7.31 13.21
C PRO A 99 -2.17 5.88 12.81
N LEU A 100 -2.14 5.61 11.50
CA LEU A 100 -2.33 4.26 10.98
C LEU A 100 -1.15 3.37 11.34
N THR A 101 -1.44 2.10 11.60
CA THR A 101 -0.43 1.08 11.81
C THR A 101 0.14 0.62 10.47
N ASP A 102 1.32 -0.02 10.50
CA ASP A 102 1.93 -0.58 9.28
C ASP A 102 1.04 -1.63 8.62
N GLU A 103 0.32 -2.42 9.39
CA GLU A 103 -0.64 -3.41 8.89
C GLU A 103 -1.80 -2.75 8.14
N GLU A 104 -2.36 -1.69 8.69
CA GLU A 104 -3.43 -0.92 8.05
C GLU A 104 -2.95 -0.26 6.75
N LEU A 105 -1.73 0.25 6.73
CA LEU A 105 -1.12 0.83 5.54
C LEU A 105 -0.93 -0.19 4.42
N GLN A 106 -0.50 -1.39 4.75
CA GLN A 106 -0.39 -2.50 3.78
C GLN A 106 -1.75 -2.86 3.18
N GLN A 107 -2.78 -2.97 4.02
CA GLN A 107 -4.13 -3.28 3.56
C GLN A 107 -4.69 -2.20 2.63
N LEU A 108 -4.32 -0.95 2.85
CA LEU A 108 -4.75 0.17 2.02
C LEU A 108 -3.91 0.35 0.74
N GLY A 109 -2.78 -0.36 0.63
CA GLY A 109 -1.89 -0.27 -0.52
C GLY A 109 -1.23 1.11 -0.69
N VAL A 110 -1.16 1.89 0.37
CA VAL A 110 -0.66 3.28 0.34
C VAL A 110 0.86 3.33 0.32
N GLU A 111 1.50 2.48 1.09
CA GLU A 111 2.94 2.27 1.04
C GLU A 111 3.21 0.88 0.48
N LYS A 112 3.85 0.84 -0.67
CA LYS A 112 4.47 -0.38 -1.13
C LYS A 112 5.72 -0.56 -0.26
N HIS A 113 5.68 -1.53 0.67
CA HIS A 113 6.94 -2.01 1.21
C HIS A 113 7.72 -2.55 0.02
N GLU A 114 8.93 -2.04 -0.18
CA GLU A 114 9.86 -2.74 -1.04
C GLU A 114 10.00 -4.14 -0.45
N ILE A 115 9.38 -5.11 -1.11
CA ILE A 115 9.57 -6.50 -0.76
C ILE A 115 11.01 -6.81 -1.16
N VAL A 116 11.90 -6.72 -0.18
CA VAL A 116 13.28 -7.13 -0.38
C VAL A 116 13.30 -8.64 -0.36
N VAL A 117 13.31 -9.23 -1.54
CA VAL A 117 13.50 -10.68 -1.65
C VAL A 117 14.98 -11.00 -1.55
N ALA A 118 15.30 -11.96 -0.70
CA ALA A 118 16.68 -12.41 -0.50
C ALA A 118 17.20 -13.29 -1.64
N TYR A 119 16.35 -13.68 -2.58
CA TYR A 119 16.68 -14.55 -3.71
C TYR A 119 16.50 -13.82 -5.04
N SER A 120 17.19 -14.34 -6.05
CA SER A 120 17.14 -13.83 -7.44
C SER A 120 16.87 -14.97 -8.42
N GLU A 121 16.62 -14.63 -9.68
CA GLU A 121 16.49 -15.63 -10.74
C GLU A 121 17.71 -16.55 -10.80
N GLY A 122 17.49 -17.84 -10.83
CA GLY A 122 18.52 -18.87 -10.82
C GLY A 122 18.92 -19.38 -9.44
N ASP A 123 18.44 -18.76 -8.37
CA ASP A 123 18.71 -19.22 -7.01
C ASP A 123 17.83 -20.41 -6.63
N THR A 124 18.37 -21.29 -5.78
CA THR A 124 17.60 -22.38 -5.22
C THR A 124 16.83 -21.91 -4.01
N VAL A 125 15.53 -22.14 -4.02
CA VAL A 125 14.61 -21.75 -2.94
C VAL A 125 13.79 -22.92 -2.44
N LYS A 126 13.32 -22.81 -1.22
CA LYS A 126 12.43 -23.77 -0.59
C LYS A 126 11.05 -23.14 -0.41
N ILE A 127 10.01 -23.88 -0.71
CA ILE A 127 8.64 -23.44 -0.48
C ILE A 127 8.34 -23.54 1.00
N ALA A 128 8.04 -22.40 1.63
CA ALA A 128 7.83 -22.31 3.08
C ALA A 128 6.35 -22.47 3.47
N ASP A 129 5.43 -22.17 2.58
CA ASP A 129 3.99 -22.20 2.85
C ASP A 129 3.20 -22.69 1.63
N GLY A 130 2.03 -23.24 1.89
CA GLY A 130 1.11 -23.74 0.88
C GLY A 130 1.17 -25.27 0.69
N PRO A 131 0.46 -25.78 -0.34
CA PRO A 131 0.36 -27.24 -0.57
C PRO A 131 1.68 -27.88 -0.99
N LEU A 132 2.66 -27.11 -1.44
CA LEU A 132 3.98 -27.56 -1.86
C LEU A 132 5.07 -27.28 -0.82
N THR A 133 4.69 -27.03 0.44
CA THR A 133 5.64 -26.79 1.54
C THR A 133 6.70 -27.87 1.60
N SER A 134 7.96 -27.47 1.81
CA SER A 134 9.16 -28.30 1.87
C SER A 134 9.71 -28.77 0.52
N PHE A 135 9.05 -28.49 -0.59
CA PHE A 135 9.66 -28.69 -1.92
C PHE A 135 10.70 -27.62 -2.20
N THR A 136 11.76 -28.01 -2.89
CA THR A 136 12.80 -27.09 -3.37
C THR A 136 12.68 -26.90 -4.86
N GLY A 137 13.02 -25.72 -5.33
CA GLY A 137 13.00 -25.40 -6.74
C GLY A 137 14.00 -24.31 -7.09
N VAL A 138 14.08 -23.98 -8.35
CA VAL A 138 14.91 -22.89 -8.87
C VAL A 138 14.04 -21.75 -9.31
N VAL A 139 14.39 -20.53 -8.93
CA VAL A 139 13.66 -19.32 -9.33
C VAL A 139 13.84 -19.08 -10.82
N ASP A 140 12.74 -19.08 -11.55
CA ASP A 140 12.68 -18.78 -12.99
C ASP A 140 12.44 -17.28 -13.25
N MET A 141 11.51 -16.68 -12.51
CA MET A 141 11.17 -15.27 -12.66
C MET A 141 10.68 -14.69 -11.33
N VAL A 142 11.04 -13.44 -11.06
CA VAL A 142 10.55 -12.70 -9.91
C VAL A 142 9.81 -11.45 -10.41
N ASP A 143 8.55 -11.32 -10.03
CA ASP A 143 7.72 -10.16 -10.34
C ASP A 143 7.33 -9.46 -9.02
N ILE A 144 8.14 -8.49 -8.63
CA ILE A 144 7.94 -7.74 -7.38
C ILE A 144 6.67 -6.89 -7.44
N GLU A 145 6.35 -6.35 -8.61
CA GLU A 145 5.16 -5.50 -8.77
C GLU A 145 3.86 -6.27 -8.54
N LYS A 146 3.81 -7.52 -8.95
CA LYS A 146 2.64 -8.38 -8.79
C LYS A 146 2.69 -9.25 -7.52
N ASN A 147 3.76 -9.13 -6.72
CA ASN A 147 3.99 -9.97 -5.55
C ASN A 147 4.00 -11.47 -5.89
N LYS A 148 4.63 -11.82 -7.01
CA LYS A 148 4.68 -13.20 -7.49
C LYS A 148 6.10 -13.64 -7.84
N VAL A 149 6.36 -14.92 -7.64
CA VAL A 149 7.58 -15.59 -8.06
C VAL A 149 7.21 -16.89 -8.78
N ARG A 150 7.88 -17.15 -9.89
CA ARG A 150 7.77 -18.43 -10.58
C ARG A 150 8.97 -19.27 -10.22
N VAL A 151 8.70 -20.45 -9.67
CA VAL A 151 9.71 -21.41 -9.23
C VAL A 151 9.52 -22.70 -10.03
N ILE A 152 10.61 -23.23 -10.58
CA ILE A 152 10.61 -24.53 -11.24
C ILE A 152 10.90 -25.59 -10.20
N VAL A 153 9.90 -26.38 -9.89
CA VAL A 153 9.96 -27.44 -8.88
C VAL A 153 10.07 -28.79 -9.59
N SER A 154 11.00 -29.63 -9.15
CA SER A 154 11.11 -31.01 -9.64
C SER A 154 10.16 -31.91 -8.84
N MET A 155 9.10 -32.35 -9.49
CA MET A 155 8.13 -33.28 -8.91
C MET A 155 7.98 -34.52 -9.79
N PHE A 156 8.04 -35.69 -9.17
CA PHE A 156 7.87 -36.97 -9.87
C PHE A 156 8.77 -37.14 -11.11
N GLY A 157 10.00 -36.59 -11.03
CA GLY A 157 10.96 -36.63 -12.13
C GLY A 157 10.67 -35.66 -13.30
N ARG A 158 9.76 -34.70 -13.08
CA ARG A 158 9.41 -33.66 -14.05
C ARG A 158 9.57 -32.28 -13.45
N GLU A 159 10.07 -31.36 -14.23
CA GLU A 159 10.15 -29.95 -13.87
C GLU A 159 8.82 -29.28 -14.14
N THR A 160 8.24 -28.66 -13.13
CA THR A 160 6.95 -27.99 -13.22
C THR A 160 7.08 -26.55 -12.72
N PRO A 161 6.74 -25.54 -13.55
CA PRO A 161 6.71 -24.16 -13.07
C PRO A 161 5.50 -23.94 -12.15
N VAL A 162 5.76 -23.33 -10.99
CA VAL A 162 4.74 -23.00 -10.00
C VAL A 162 4.81 -21.51 -9.69
N GLU A 163 3.69 -20.83 -9.73
CA GLU A 163 3.59 -19.44 -9.28
C GLU A 163 3.20 -19.38 -7.80
N LEU A 164 3.99 -18.64 -7.04
CA LEU A 164 3.83 -18.46 -5.60
C LEU A 164 3.94 -16.97 -5.27
N GLU A 165 3.49 -16.61 -4.09
CA GLU A 165 3.74 -15.27 -3.55
C GLU A 165 5.20 -15.16 -3.06
N LEU A 166 5.74 -13.95 -3.08
CA LEU A 166 7.15 -13.73 -2.74
C LEU A 166 7.53 -14.17 -1.32
N ASP A 167 6.59 -14.10 -0.39
CA ASP A 167 6.76 -14.50 1.01
C ASP A 167 6.58 -16.00 1.25
N GLN A 168 6.08 -16.76 0.26
CA GLN A 168 5.88 -18.20 0.35
C GLN A 168 7.14 -19.03 0.08
N VAL A 169 8.22 -18.40 -0.36
CA VAL A 169 9.48 -19.05 -0.66
C VAL A 169 10.62 -18.42 0.13
N GLU A 170 11.58 -19.27 0.50
CA GLU A 170 12.77 -18.87 1.25
C GLU A 170 14.03 -19.32 0.52
N LEU A 171 15.07 -18.49 0.57
CA LEU A 171 16.37 -18.86 0.03
C LEU A 171 16.95 -20.04 0.82
N VAL A 172 17.38 -21.08 0.11
CA VAL A 172 18.10 -22.19 0.74
C VAL A 172 19.53 -21.75 0.98
N SER A 173 19.89 -21.60 2.26
CA SER A 173 21.28 -21.41 2.65
C SER A 173 21.98 -22.75 2.76
N GLU A 174 23.10 -22.91 2.07
CA GLU A 174 23.98 -24.07 2.24
C GLU A 174 24.60 -24.11 3.65
#